data_65c68677c5670e08bab89bd798dee9b9
#
_entry.id   65c68677c5670e08bab89bd798dee9b9
#
_cell.length_a   1.000
_cell.length_b   1.000
_cell.length_c   1.000
_cell.angle_alpha   90.00
_cell.angle_beta   90.00
_cell.angle_gamma   90.00
#
_symmetry.space_group_name_H-M   'P 1'
#
loop_
_entity.id
_entity.type
_entity.pdbx_description
1 polymer ?
#
loop_
_entity_poly.entity_id
_entity_poly.type
_entity_poly.pdbx_seq_one_letter_code
_entity_poly.pdbx_strand_id
1 'polypeptide(L)'
;SPPPEARRTRNRNQAMTKRALITGITGQDGSYLAELLLEKGYHVIGMVRRSSTLNFERIGHLQDDLELVPGDLLDEVSMIRILRMHRPDEVYNLAAQSFVQTSFGQPVLTGETTALGVTRLLDAIRLADHEVRFYQASSSEMFGKVVEVPQKESTPLYPRSPYGVAKVYGHWITVNYRESYGMHATSGILFNHESVPAHTPVVVRRHGIIDIRPIGEIVPHRADPSKGRCHTSDGGNYEVWDGQSFVRCTAMTAHWHTGESVTINGRGGIVTSTPDHVVFTPDHPAGEKQARHFEQGDRIVLDDGPVGTWATQLTDDEAFLLGLLVADGYVSEDGRVRVTNGDAELLLEAGEAWVRVTAGSFRKWGGAPSAFGPERVPAIELPGNRHYGRLLRHELYSRDGSKRIPTRVLNASSHAQEVFLEGYNAGDGLKARHGTDPFKAFRTTSPVLAAGLVWLAHRTLGRDVSV
;
A
#
# COMPACT_ATOMS: atom_id res chain seq x y z
N SER A 1 -35.17 30.76 61.34
CA SER A 1 -33.93 30.75 60.53
C SER A 1 -33.90 29.53 59.65
N PRO A 2 -33.81 29.64 58.30
CA PRO A 2 -33.66 28.51 57.43
C PRO A 2 -32.19 28.03 57.40
N PRO A 3 -31.91 26.73 57.11
CA PRO A 3 -30.55 26.21 57.06
C PRO A 3 -29.82 26.66 55.76
N PRO A 4 -28.48 26.70 55.74
CA PRO A 4 -27.72 27.23 54.62
C PRO A 4 -27.69 26.27 53.43
N GLU A 5 -27.91 26.87 52.24
CA GLU A 5 -27.75 26.19 50.95
C GLU A 5 -26.38 25.60 50.80
N ALA A 6 -26.36 24.28 50.61
CA ALA A 6 -25.17 23.55 50.19
C ALA A 6 -24.82 23.92 48.76
N ARG A 7 -23.79 24.77 48.58
CA ARG A 7 -23.13 25.01 47.30
C ARG A 7 -22.57 23.69 46.76
N ARG A 8 -23.24 23.12 45.79
CA ARG A 8 -22.69 22.06 44.96
C ARG A 8 -21.53 22.65 44.17
N THR A 9 -20.30 22.44 44.62
CA THR A 9 -19.10 22.61 43.84
C THR A 9 -19.12 21.59 42.70
N ARG A 10 -19.49 22.03 41.50
CA ARG A 10 -19.27 21.25 40.29
C ARG A 10 -17.78 21.03 40.13
N ASN A 11 -17.35 19.78 40.23
CA ASN A 11 -16.02 19.33 39.89
C ASN A 11 -15.72 19.69 38.44
N ARG A 12 -14.84 20.68 38.21
CA ARG A 12 -14.46 21.24 36.91
C ARG A 12 -13.44 20.40 36.11
N ASN A 13 -13.25 19.11 36.42
CA ASN A 13 -12.22 18.28 35.81
C ASN A 13 -12.74 16.96 35.21
N GLN A 14 -13.98 16.90 34.72
CA GLN A 14 -14.31 15.93 33.68
C GLN A 14 -14.11 16.62 32.35
N ALA A 15 -13.03 16.28 31.63
CA ALA A 15 -12.88 16.64 30.21
C ALA A 15 -14.15 16.12 29.50
N MET A 16 -14.96 17.04 28.95
CA MET A 16 -16.17 16.64 28.23
C MET A 16 -15.74 15.82 27.02
N THR A 17 -16.28 14.61 26.89
CA THR A 17 -16.07 13.75 25.73
C THR A 17 -16.44 14.52 24.47
N LYS A 18 -15.50 14.69 23.56
CA LYS A 18 -15.73 15.35 22.26
C LYS A 18 -16.68 14.52 21.40
N ARG A 19 -17.51 15.20 20.65
CA ARG A 19 -18.53 14.60 19.77
C ARG A 19 -18.16 14.86 18.31
N ALA A 20 -18.13 13.83 17.50
CA ALA A 20 -17.83 13.93 16.08
C ALA A 20 -18.99 13.37 15.23
N LEU A 21 -19.45 14.15 14.25
CA LEU A 21 -20.39 13.70 13.23
C LEU A 21 -19.63 13.32 11.97
N ILE A 22 -19.82 12.10 11.49
CA ILE A 22 -19.22 11.60 10.24
C ILE A 22 -20.35 11.36 9.24
N THR A 23 -20.32 12.08 8.12
CA THR A 23 -21.15 11.74 6.95
C THR A 23 -20.39 10.73 6.10
N GLY A 24 -21.08 9.76 5.48
CA GLY A 24 -20.41 8.70 4.72
C GLY A 24 -19.68 7.68 5.59
N ILE A 25 -20.11 7.48 6.83
CA ILE A 25 -19.48 6.57 7.80
C ILE A 25 -19.41 5.11 7.30
N THR A 26 -20.33 4.67 6.43
CA THR A 26 -20.33 3.34 5.83
C THR A 26 -19.31 3.17 4.69
N GLY A 27 -18.66 4.26 4.26
CA GLY A 27 -17.57 4.23 3.31
C GLY A 27 -16.25 3.76 3.94
N GLN A 28 -15.23 3.51 3.13
CA GLN A 28 -13.91 3.06 3.58
C GLN A 28 -13.30 4.08 4.56
N ASP A 29 -13.12 5.32 4.16
CA ASP A 29 -12.53 6.37 5.00
C ASP A 29 -13.39 6.69 6.22
N GLY A 30 -14.73 6.63 6.05
CA GLY A 30 -15.66 6.87 7.15
C GLY A 30 -15.55 5.84 8.25
N SER A 31 -15.41 4.55 7.91
CA SER A 31 -15.22 3.48 8.88
C SER A 31 -13.89 3.59 9.62
N TYR A 32 -12.80 3.86 8.90
CA TYR A 32 -11.48 4.05 9.51
C TYR A 32 -11.40 5.29 10.41
N LEU A 33 -12.05 6.38 9.99
CA LEU A 33 -12.12 7.57 10.84
C LEU A 33 -12.93 7.31 12.10
N ALA A 34 -14.02 6.53 12.00
CA ALA A 34 -14.82 6.15 13.16
C ALA A 34 -13.98 5.35 14.18
N GLU A 35 -13.24 4.33 13.74
CA GLU A 35 -12.30 3.58 14.58
C GLU A 35 -11.32 4.50 15.30
N LEU A 36 -10.64 5.36 14.54
CA LEU A 36 -9.64 6.29 15.08
C LEU A 36 -10.22 7.25 16.13
N LEU A 37 -11.45 7.75 15.91
CA LEU A 37 -12.08 8.68 16.84
C LEU A 37 -12.58 7.98 18.11
N LEU A 38 -13.10 6.75 18.00
CA LEU A 38 -13.45 5.90 19.14
C LEU A 38 -12.21 5.59 20.00
N GLU A 39 -11.07 5.20 19.39
CA GLU A 39 -9.81 5.01 20.09
C GLU A 39 -9.33 6.26 20.83
N LYS A 40 -9.63 7.44 20.30
CA LYS A 40 -9.33 8.73 20.94
C LYS A 40 -10.35 9.14 22.00
N GLY A 41 -11.35 8.34 22.27
CA GLY A 41 -12.39 8.58 23.27
C GLY A 41 -13.46 9.58 22.83
N TYR A 42 -13.67 9.78 21.53
CA TYR A 42 -14.79 10.58 21.03
C TYR A 42 -16.11 9.79 21.12
N HIS A 43 -17.20 10.53 21.29
CA HIS A 43 -18.54 10.05 20.98
C HIS A 43 -18.77 10.22 19.46
N VAL A 44 -18.86 9.12 18.73
CA VAL A 44 -18.95 9.14 17.27
C VAL A 44 -20.39 8.98 16.82
N ILE A 45 -20.87 9.94 16.03
CA ILE A 45 -22.19 9.97 15.42
C ILE A 45 -22.03 9.72 13.92
N GLY A 46 -22.62 8.66 13.43
CA GLY A 46 -22.56 8.29 12.02
C GLY A 46 -23.84 8.66 11.28
N MET A 47 -23.77 9.56 10.30
CA MET A 47 -24.92 9.86 9.45
C MET A 47 -25.05 8.81 8.34
N VAL A 48 -26.19 8.14 8.29
CA VAL A 48 -26.51 7.11 7.30
C VAL A 48 -27.75 7.49 6.50
N ARG A 49 -27.68 7.28 5.17
CA ARG A 49 -28.82 7.52 4.28
C ARG A 49 -29.87 6.46 4.47
N ARG A 50 -31.15 6.83 4.51
CA ARG A 50 -32.26 5.85 4.47
C ARG A 50 -32.22 5.12 3.13
N SER A 51 -32.00 3.83 3.18
CA SER A 51 -32.00 2.92 2.03
C SER A 51 -32.79 1.66 2.38
N SER A 52 -33.41 1.04 1.39
CA SER A 52 -34.05 -0.27 1.55
C SER A 52 -33.02 -1.38 1.81
N THR A 53 -31.77 -1.16 1.43
CA THR A 53 -30.65 -2.07 1.69
C THR A 53 -29.59 -1.31 2.47
N LEU A 54 -29.48 -1.60 3.76
CA LEU A 54 -28.42 -1.03 4.62
C LEU A 54 -27.20 -1.92 4.52
N ASN A 55 -26.09 -1.37 4.02
CA ASN A 55 -24.80 -2.05 4.03
C ASN A 55 -23.95 -1.49 5.16
N PHE A 56 -23.84 -2.24 6.26
CA PHE A 56 -23.00 -1.93 7.42
C PHE A 56 -21.75 -2.80 7.51
N GLU A 57 -21.39 -3.51 6.45
CA GLU A 57 -20.27 -4.44 6.43
C GLU A 57 -18.99 -3.85 7.03
N ARG A 58 -18.64 -2.60 6.64
CA ARG A 58 -17.42 -1.94 7.11
C ARG A 58 -17.47 -1.41 8.53
N ILE A 59 -18.66 -1.20 9.10
CA ILE A 59 -18.85 -0.69 10.46
C ILE A 59 -19.56 -1.69 11.38
N GLY A 60 -19.78 -2.94 10.91
CA GLY A 60 -20.50 -3.96 11.66
C GLY A 60 -19.88 -4.26 13.02
N HIS A 61 -18.56 -4.23 13.11
CA HIS A 61 -17.80 -4.45 14.35
C HIS A 61 -17.80 -3.24 15.31
N LEU A 62 -18.32 -2.10 14.89
CA LEU A 62 -18.37 -0.85 15.66
C LEU A 62 -19.80 -0.47 16.05
N GLN A 63 -20.82 -1.24 15.66
CA GLN A 63 -22.24 -0.82 15.78
C GLN A 63 -22.67 -0.52 17.22
N ASP A 64 -22.12 -1.22 18.19
CA ASP A 64 -22.44 -1.03 19.61
C ASP A 64 -21.78 0.24 20.19
N ASP A 65 -20.73 0.76 19.55
CA ASP A 65 -19.98 1.94 19.97
C ASP A 65 -20.35 3.22 19.21
N LEU A 66 -21.18 3.09 18.15
CA LEU A 66 -21.57 4.19 17.28
C LEU A 66 -23.02 4.63 17.52
N GLU A 67 -23.24 5.95 17.49
CA GLU A 67 -24.60 6.49 17.41
C GLU A 67 -24.97 6.71 15.93
N LEU A 68 -25.76 5.82 15.32
CA LEU A 68 -26.17 5.94 13.92
C LEU A 68 -27.44 6.76 13.79
N VAL A 69 -27.42 7.81 12.95
CA VAL A 69 -28.54 8.72 12.73
C VAL A 69 -28.92 8.79 11.26
N PRO A 70 -30.23 8.75 10.92
CA PRO A 70 -30.68 8.88 9.55
C PRO A 70 -30.60 10.33 9.08
N GLY A 71 -29.92 10.58 7.93
CA GLY A 71 -29.81 11.87 7.27
C GLY A 71 -29.35 11.75 5.82
N ASP A 72 -29.55 12.81 5.03
CA ASP A 72 -29.15 12.87 3.63
C ASP A 72 -28.56 14.24 3.31
N LEU A 73 -27.50 14.32 2.51
CA LEU A 73 -26.93 15.60 2.03
C LEU A 73 -27.90 16.35 1.10
N LEU A 74 -28.93 15.67 0.60
CA LEU A 74 -30.00 16.30 -0.20
C LEU A 74 -31.08 16.93 0.69
N ASP A 75 -31.12 16.61 1.98
CA ASP A 75 -32.12 17.10 2.96
C ASP A 75 -31.46 17.97 4.04
N GLU A 76 -31.43 19.28 3.79
CA GLU A 76 -30.86 20.28 4.70
C GLU A 76 -31.58 20.30 6.06
N VAL A 77 -32.90 20.12 6.08
CA VAL A 77 -33.69 20.13 7.32
C VAL A 77 -33.28 18.97 8.24
N SER A 78 -33.04 17.78 7.67
CA SER A 78 -32.54 16.65 8.45
C SER A 78 -31.18 16.94 9.06
N MET A 79 -30.27 17.59 8.32
CA MET A 79 -28.95 17.97 8.81
C MET A 79 -29.01 19.00 9.93
N ILE A 80 -29.83 20.07 9.80
CA ILE A 80 -30.05 21.04 10.88
C ILE A 80 -30.57 20.35 12.14
N ARG A 81 -31.52 19.43 12.02
CA ARG A 81 -32.06 18.67 13.14
C ARG A 81 -30.99 17.82 13.82
N ILE A 82 -30.16 17.10 13.07
CA ILE A 82 -29.06 16.27 13.59
C ILE A 82 -28.07 17.16 14.36
N LEU A 83 -27.63 18.26 13.75
CA LEU A 83 -26.67 19.19 14.35
C LEU A 83 -27.19 19.80 15.65
N ARG A 84 -28.46 20.23 15.70
CA ARG A 84 -29.07 20.79 16.92
C ARG A 84 -29.27 19.76 18.02
N MET A 85 -29.65 18.54 17.67
CA MET A 85 -29.92 17.45 18.62
C MET A 85 -28.63 16.91 19.22
N HIS A 86 -27.64 16.64 18.38
CA HIS A 86 -26.43 15.94 18.82
C HIS A 86 -25.29 16.89 19.17
N ARG A 87 -25.32 18.15 18.72
CA ARG A 87 -24.33 19.22 18.98
C ARG A 87 -22.88 18.73 18.88
N PRO A 88 -22.45 18.22 17.69
CA PRO A 88 -21.07 17.77 17.50
C PRO A 88 -20.08 18.93 17.59
N ASP A 89 -18.90 18.67 18.18
CA ASP A 89 -17.78 19.61 18.19
C ASP A 89 -17.08 19.65 16.82
N GLU A 90 -17.10 18.50 16.12
CA GLU A 90 -16.42 18.29 14.85
C GLU A 90 -17.36 17.59 13.84
N VAL A 91 -17.33 18.03 12.59
CA VAL A 91 -18.10 17.44 11.49
C VAL A 91 -17.15 17.07 10.36
N TYR A 92 -17.13 15.79 9.99
CA TYR A 92 -16.32 15.23 8.90
C TYR A 92 -17.22 14.84 7.74
N ASN A 93 -17.15 15.62 6.64
CA ASN A 93 -17.94 15.36 5.44
C ASN A 93 -17.19 14.45 4.46
N LEU A 94 -17.43 13.16 4.56
CA LEU A 94 -16.86 12.14 3.67
C LEU A 94 -17.91 11.60 2.68
N ALA A 95 -19.19 11.93 2.89
CA ALA A 95 -20.25 11.50 1.99
C ALA A 95 -20.15 12.18 0.61
N ALA A 96 -20.23 11.40 -0.42
CA ALA A 96 -20.25 11.82 -1.82
C ALA A 96 -20.87 10.72 -2.69
N GLN A 97 -21.26 11.08 -3.91
CA GLN A 97 -21.34 10.11 -4.99
C GLN A 97 -19.89 9.93 -5.51
N SER A 98 -19.17 8.95 -4.96
CA SER A 98 -17.69 8.84 -5.07
C SER A 98 -17.20 8.06 -6.28
N PHE A 99 -18.07 7.31 -6.96
CA PHE A 99 -17.67 6.53 -8.12
C PHE A 99 -17.60 7.39 -9.37
N VAL A 100 -16.37 7.71 -9.82
CA VAL A 100 -16.10 8.64 -10.93
C VAL A 100 -16.87 8.25 -12.20
N GLN A 101 -16.86 6.97 -12.57
CA GLN A 101 -17.53 6.51 -13.79
C GLN A 101 -19.04 6.76 -13.76
N THR A 102 -19.72 6.51 -12.64
CA THR A 102 -21.15 6.78 -12.48
C THR A 102 -21.46 8.26 -12.64
N SER A 103 -20.51 9.16 -12.33
CA SER A 103 -20.72 10.60 -12.49
C SER A 103 -21.00 11.04 -13.92
N PHE A 104 -20.47 10.32 -14.91
CA PHE A 104 -20.77 10.60 -16.33
C PHE A 104 -22.21 10.22 -16.72
N GLY A 105 -22.72 9.11 -16.16
CA GLY A 105 -24.10 8.68 -16.37
C GLY A 105 -25.15 9.44 -15.53
N GLN A 106 -24.72 10.01 -14.40
CA GLN A 106 -25.59 10.71 -13.44
C GLN A 106 -25.00 12.05 -12.99
N PRO A 107 -24.67 12.96 -13.91
CA PRO A 107 -23.95 14.19 -13.58
C PRO A 107 -24.75 15.14 -12.67
N VAL A 108 -26.06 15.21 -12.83
CA VAL A 108 -26.94 16.05 -12.00
C VAL A 108 -26.97 15.53 -10.57
N LEU A 109 -27.20 14.24 -10.36
CA LEU A 109 -27.19 13.64 -9.01
C LEU A 109 -25.83 13.80 -8.33
N THR A 110 -24.74 13.66 -9.10
CA THR A 110 -23.38 13.89 -8.62
C THR A 110 -23.20 15.35 -8.16
N GLY A 111 -23.65 16.30 -8.95
CA GLY A 111 -23.64 17.74 -8.60
C GLY A 111 -24.46 18.03 -7.35
N GLU A 112 -25.69 17.54 -7.28
CA GLU A 112 -26.57 17.72 -6.13
C GLU A 112 -25.99 17.17 -4.83
N THR A 113 -25.46 15.94 -4.88
CA THR A 113 -24.94 15.29 -3.66
C THR A 113 -23.54 15.78 -3.29
N THR A 114 -22.61 15.81 -4.26
CA THR A 114 -21.18 16.01 -3.98
C THR A 114 -20.76 17.48 -4.00
N ALA A 115 -21.51 18.34 -4.72
CA ALA A 115 -21.27 19.80 -4.74
C ALA A 115 -22.25 20.53 -3.81
N LEU A 116 -23.54 20.60 -4.18
CA LEU A 116 -24.53 21.36 -3.40
C LEU A 116 -24.80 20.74 -2.02
N GLY A 117 -24.59 19.44 -1.86
CA GLY A 117 -24.64 18.79 -0.54
C GLY A 117 -23.66 19.38 0.46
N VAL A 118 -22.46 19.83 0.01
CA VAL A 118 -21.50 20.53 0.87
C VAL A 118 -22.02 21.87 1.31
N THR A 119 -22.63 22.63 0.39
CA THR A 119 -23.26 23.94 0.73
C THR A 119 -24.37 23.76 1.76
N ARG A 120 -25.27 22.79 1.54
CA ARG A 120 -26.37 22.50 2.48
C ARG A 120 -25.85 22.16 3.88
N LEU A 121 -24.78 21.33 3.96
CA LEU A 121 -24.21 20.95 5.25
C LEU A 121 -23.52 22.13 5.93
N LEU A 122 -22.77 22.96 5.21
CA LEU A 122 -22.14 24.19 5.74
C LEU A 122 -23.19 25.17 6.22
N ASP A 123 -24.27 25.36 5.46
CA ASP A 123 -25.36 26.26 5.86
C ASP A 123 -26.14 25.71 7.06
N ALA A 124 -26.38 24.40 7.09
CA ALA A 124 -26.95 23.72 8.24
C ALA A 124 -26.12 23.92 9.54
N ILE A 125 -24.78 23.85 9.43
CA ILE A 125 -23.86 24.14 10.55
C ILE A 125 -24.01 25.61 11.00
N ARG A 126 -24.01 26.54 10.06
CA ARG A 126 -24.21 27.96 10.35
C ARG A 126 -25.54 28.27 11.05
N LEU A 127 -26.61 27.57 10.63
CA LEU A 127 -27.96 27.72 11.19
C LEU A 127 -28.17 26.92 12.50
N ALA A 128 -27.28 26.02 12.83
CA ALA A 128 -27.39 25.23 14.07
C ALA A 128 -27.02 26.03 15.34
N ASP A 129 -26.44 27.21 15.17
CA ASP A 129 -26.12 28.18 16.24
C ASP A 129 -25.21 27.62 17.35
N HIS A 130 -24.15 26.93 16.95
CA HIS A 130 -23.04 26.53 17.83
C HIS A 130 -21.73 26.39 17.04
N GLU A 131 -20.62 26.51 17.75
CA GLU A 131 -19.30 26.36 17.14
C GLU A 131 -19.03 24.89 16.75
N VAL A 132 -18.72 24.67 15.47
CA VAL A 132 -18.38 23.38 14.89
C VAL A 132 -17.10 23.51 14.07
N ARG A 133 -16.20 22.56 14.20
CA ARG A 133 -15.07 22.40 13.29
C ARG A 133 -15.47 21.49 12.14
N PHE A 134 -15.46 22.05 10.94
CA PHE A 134 -15.86 21.34 9.74
C PHE A 134 -14.65 20.92 8.91
N TYR A 135 -14.64 19.66 8.46
CA TYR A 135 -13.69 19.10 7.53
C TYR A 135 -14.39 18.60 6.28
N GLN A 136 -13.92 19.02 5.09
CA GLN A 136 -14.36 18.56 3.79
C GLN A 136 -13.34 17.58 3.19
N ALA A 137 -13.77 16.39 2.84
CA ALA A 137 -13.00 15.50 2.00
C ALA A 137 -13.04 15.96 0.54
N SER A 138 -12.00 16.67 0.13
CA SER A 138 -11.72 17.00 -1.27
C SER A 138 -10.99 15.82 -1.93
N SER A 139 -10.61 15.91 -3.21
CA SER A 139 -10.08 14.78 -3.98
C SER A 139 -8.96 15.23 -4.91
N SER A 140 -8.00 14.35 -5.17
CA SER A 140 -7.00 14.50 -6.23
C SER A 140 -7.60 14.63 -7.64
N GLU A 141 -8.82 14.09 -7.85
CA GLU A 141 -9.59 14.25 -9.09
C GLU A 141 -9.86 15.72 -9.45
N MET A 142 -9.72 16.64 -8.51
CA MET A 142 -9.81 18.08 -8.78
C MET A 142 -8.68 18.58 -9.68
N PHE A 143 -7.49 17.99 -9.60
CA PHE A 143 -6.35 18.33 -10.46
C PHE A 143 -6.57 17.86 -11.91
N GLY A 144 -7.21 16.69 -12.10
CA GLY A 144 -7.61 16.16 -13.41
C GLY A 144 -6.47 16.13 -14.42
N LYS A 145 -6.49 17.05 -15.42
CA LYS A 145 -5.36 17.22 -16.35
C LYS A 145 -4.25 18.01 -15.65
N VAL A 146 -3.37 17.29 -14.96
CA VAL A 146 -2.28 17.85 -14.17
C VAL A 146 -1.37 18.75 -15.01
N VAL A 147 -1.05 19.94 -14.50
CA VAL A 147 -0.22 20.94 -15.20
C VAL A 147 1.19 21.09 -14.60
N GLU A 148 1.40 20.57 -13.40
CA GLU A 148 2.72 20.51 -12.75
C GLU A 148 2.83 19.28 -11.84
N VAL A 149 4.06 18.78 -11.67
CA VAL A 149 4.42 17.65 -10.81
C VAL A 149 5.64 18.07 -9.97
N PRO A 150 5.60 17.87 -8.64
CA PRO A 150 4.49 17.41 -7.81
C PRO A 150 3.37 18.43 -7.68
N GLN A 151 2.13 17.96 -7.48
CA GLN A 151 0.99 18.83 -7.18
C GLN A 151 1.15 19.48 -5.81
N LYS A 152 0.63 20.70 -5.69
CA LYS A 152 0.60 21.51 -4.46
C LYS A 152 -0.81 22.09 -4.31
N GLU A 153 -1.11 22.69 -3.17
CA GLU A 153 -2.37 23.38 -2.94
C GLU A 153 -2.58 24.55 -3.90
N SER A 154 -1.49 25.11 -4.45
CA SER A 154 -1.52 26.19 -5.45
C SER A 154 -1.59 25.71 -6.89
N THR A 155 -1.47 24.38 -7.15
CA THR A 155 -1.57 23.81 -8.50
C THR A 155 -2.96 24.07 -9.08
N PRO A 156 -3.08 24.61 -10.31
CA PRO A 156 -4.35 24.85 -10.94
C PRO A 156 -5.23 23.61 -11.03
N LEU A 157 -6.50 23.75 -10.66
CA LEU A 157 -7.48 22.67 -10.73
C LEU A 157 -8.08 22.60 -12.14
N TYR A 158 -7.99 21.44 -12.78
CA TYR A 158 -8.53 21.20 -14.12
C TYR A 158 -9.25 19.84 -14.21
N PRO A 159 -10.38 19.68 -13.48
CA PRO A 159 -11.09 18.40 -13.37
C PRO A 159 -11.55 17.89 -14.73
N ARG A 160 -11.57 16.57 -14.90
CA ARG A 160 -11.93 15.90 -16.17
C ARG A 160 -13.18 15.04 -16.05
N SER A 161 -13.82 15.01 -14.88
CA SER A 161 -15.05 14.27 -14.63
C SER A 161 -16.09 15.15 -13.92
N PRO A 162 -17.41 14.89 -14.07
CA PRO A 162 -18.45 15.55 -13.30
C PRO A 162 -18.21 15.45 -11.78
N TYR A 163 -17.67 14.31 -11.30
CA TYR A 163 -17.24 14.13 -9.92
C TYR A 163 -16.14 15.11 -9.53
N GLY A 164 -15.06 15.20 -10.32
CA GLY A 164 -13.97 16.13 -10.08
C GLY A 164 -14.45 17.57 -10.04
N VAL A 165 -15.33 17.98 -10.96
CA VAL A 165 -15.97 19.32 -10.97
C VAL A 165 -16.77 19.55 -9.67
N ALA A 166 -17.57 18.57 -9.25
CA ALA A 166 -18.35 18.66 -8.01
C ALA A 166 -17.44 18.79 -6.77
N LYS A 167 -16.30 18.09 -6.74
CA LYS A 167 -15.30 18.20 -5.66
C LYS A 167 -14.59 19.57 -5.67
N VAL A 168 -14.30 20.15 -6.84
CA VAL A 168 -13.78 21.52 -6.96
C VAL A 168 -14.75 22.51 -6.36
N TYR A 169 -16.04 22.39 -6.69
CA TYR A 169 -17.07 23.24 -6.08
C TYR A 169 -17.08 23.08 -4.55
N GLY A 170 -17.13 21.82 -4.05
CA GLY A 170 -17.14 21.55 -2.61
C GLY A 170 -15.91 22.09 -1.88
N HIS A 171 -14.74 22.03 -2.53
CA HIS A 171 -13.52 22.63 -2.02
C HIS A 171 -13.63 24.15 -1.87
N TRP A 172 -13.99 24.84 -2.94
CA TRP A 172 -14.06 26.29 -2.95
C TRP A 172 -15.21 26.86 -2.13
N ILE A 173 -16.35 26.20 -2.04
CA ILE A 173 -17.44 26.66 -1.15
C ILE A 173 -17.03 26.52 0.33
N THR A 174 -16.22 25.53 0.68
CA THR A 174 -15.66 25.39 2.03
C THR A 174 -14.72 26.57 2.36
N VAL A 175 -13.86 26.96 1.43
CA VAL A 175 -13.00 28.15 1.56
C VAL A 175 -13.87 29.41 1.71
N ASN A 176 -14.90 29.56 0.86
CA ASN A 176 -15.80 30.70 0.90
C ASN A 176 -16.50 30.85 2.25
N TYR A 177 -17.04 29.76 2.83
CA TYR A 177 -17.71 29.80 4.13
C TYR A 177 -16.74 30.12 5.26
N ARG A 178 -15.50 29.67 5.19
CA ARG A 178 -14.44 30.04 6.11
C ARG A 178 -14.18 31.54 6.08
N GLU A 179 -14.03 32.12 4.89
CA GLU A 179 -13.65 33.52 4.71
C GLU A 179 -14.82 34.48 4.90
N SER A 180 -16.02 34.12 4.43
CA SER A 180 -17.19 35.00 4.46
C SER A 180 -17.92 34.97 5.78
N TYR A 181 -17.93 33.83 6.49
CA TYR A 181 -18.69 33.67 7.75
C TYR A 181 -17.81 33.39 8.97
N GLY A 182 -16.48 33.38 8.83
CA GLY A 182 -15.56 33.10 9.92
C GLY A 182 -15.65 31.68 10.48
N MET A 183 -16.20 30.71 9.73
CA MET A 183 -16.36 29.35 10.17
C MET A 183 -15.01 28.61 10.21
N HIS A 184 -14.82 27.74 11.20
CA HIS A 184 -13.70 26.81 11.15
C HIS A 184 -14.00 25.70 10.12
N ALA A 185 -13.66 25.96 8.87
CA ALA A 185 -13.90 25.03 7.76
C ALA A 185 -12.61 24.76 6.99
N THR A 186 -12.22 23.48 6.91
CA THR A 186 -10.97 23.03 6.28
C THR A 186 -11.25 21.97 5.24
N SER A 187 -10.34 21.83 4.27
CA SER A 187 -10.40 20.78 3.23
C SER A 187 -9.10 20.00 3.18
N GLY A 188 -9.19 18.66 3.11
CA GLY A 188 -8.05 17.81 2.78
C GLY A 188 -8.17 17.31 1.35
N ILE A 189 -7.11 17.42 0.55
CA ILE A 189 -7.06 16.87 -0.80
C ILE A 189 -6.63 15.41 -0.69
N LEU A 190 -7.60 14.50 -0.79
CA LEU A 190 -7.36 13.06 -0.65
C LEU A 190 -6.94 12.49 -2.01
N PHE A 191 -5.83 11.76 -1.97
CA PHE A 191 -5.40 10.88 -3.05
C PHE A 191 -5.89 9.46 -2.79
N ASN A 192 -5.86 8.61 -3.81
CA ASN A 192 -6.19 7.21 -3.65
C ASN A 192 -5.20 6.54 -2.66
N HIS A 193 -5.72 5.71 -1.78
CA HIS A 193 -4.97 5.06 -0.71
C HIS A 193 -5.58 3.70 -0.37
N GLU A 194 -5.73 2.86 -1.39
CA GLU A 194 -6.25 1.51 -1.24
C GLU A 194 -5.21 0.57 -0.64
N SER A 195 -5.66 -0.61 -0.24
CA SER A 195 -4.84 -1.56 0.49
C SER A 195 -4.35 -2.70 -0.40
N VAL A 196 -3.11 -3.10 -0.16
CA VAL A 196 -2.49 -4.28 -0.73
C VAL A 196 -2.02 -5.21 0.40
N PRO A 197 -1.92 -6.54 0.15
CA PRO A 197 -1.40 -7.49 1.13
C PRO A 197 0.03 -7.16 1.59
N ALA A 198 0.36 -7.55 2.82
CA ALA A 198 1.67 -7.27 3.42
C ALA A 198 2.86 -7.85 2.62
N HIS A 199 2.64 -8.92 1.86
CA HIS A 199 3.65 -9.55 1.01
C HIS A 199 3.82 -8.88 -0.36
N THR A 200 3.01 -7.86 -0.69
CA THR A 200 3.10 -7.17 -1.98
C THR A 200 4.46 -6.50 -2.14
N PRO A 201 5.19 -6.81 -3.24
CA PRO A 201 6.47 -6.19 -3.51
C PRO A 201 6.30 -4.70 -3.81
N VAL A 202 7.16 -3.88 -3.21
CA VAL A 202 7.23 -2.43 -3.50
C VAL A 202 8.68 -2.03 -3.75
N VAL A 203 8.87 -1.18 -4.75
CA VAL A 203 10.18 -0.61 -5.06
C VAL A 203 10.37 0.64 -4.20
N VAL A 204 11.40 0.60 -3.38
CA VAL A 204 11.72 1.69 -2.44
C VAL A 204 13.17 2.12 -2.58
N ARG A 205 13.44 3.36 -2.16
CA ARG A 205 14.79 3.87 -2.03
C ARG A 205 14.99 4.43 -0.63
N ARG A 206 16.14 4.15 -0.03
CA ARG A 206 16.54 4.73 1.24
C ARG A 206 18.03 5.10 1.21
N HIS A 207 18.34 6.36 1.53
CA HIS A 207 19.70 6.90 1.45
C HIS A 207 20.37 6.68 0.06
N GLY A 208 19.58 6.81 -1.00
CA GLY A 208 20.06 6.61 -2.39
C GLY A 208 20.09 5.15 -2.85
N ILE A 209 19.88 4.17 -1.97
CA ILE A 209 19.95 2.74 -2.28
C ILE A 209 18.55 2.21 -2.59
N ILE A 210 18.40 1.59 -3.77
CA ILE A 210 17.15 0.95 -4.22
C ILE A 210 17.02 -0.44 -3.59
N ASP A 211 15.81 -0.79 -3.17
CA ASP A 211 15.46 -2.12 -2.67
C ASP A 211 14.05 -2.52 -3.14
N ILE A 212 13.79 -3.82 -3.27
CA ILE A 212 12.46 -4.38 -3.52
C ILE A 212 12.10 -5.23 -2.31
N ARG A 213 11.06 -4.82 -1.60
CA ARG A 213 10.64 -5.46 -0.35
C ARG A 213 9.15 -5.70 -0.30
N PRO A 214 8.70 -6.69 0.49
CA PRO A 214 7.30 -6.75 0.89
C PRO A 214 6.90 -5.45 1.61
N ILE A 215 5.76 -4.86 1.26
CA ILE A 215 5.30 -3.60 1.88
C ILE A 215 5.18 -3.74 3.40
N GLY A 216 4.79 -4.90 3.91
CA GLY A 216 4.69 -5.18 5.34
C GLY A 216 6.03 -5.15 6.09
N GLU A 217 7.18 -5.19 5.42
CA GLU A 217 8.49 -5.02 6.05
C GLU A 217 8.89 -3.56 6.23
N ILE A 218 8.29 -2.67 5.45
CA ILE A 218 8.58 -1.24 5.47
C ILE A 218 7.70 -0.55 6.50
N VAL A 219 6.43 -0.96 6.56
CA VAL A 219 5.47 -0.46 7.55
C VAL A 219 5.86 -0.95 8.95
N PRO A 220 5.84 -0.11 9.99
CA PRO A 220 6.24 -0.50 11.33
C PRO A 220 5.44 -1.68 11.88
N HIS A 221 6.14 -2.60 12.54
CA HIS A 221 5.65 -3.90 13.01
C HIS A 221 4.58 -3.88 14.13
N ARG A 222 3.85 -2.83 14.31
CA ARG A 222 2.84 -2.71 15.37
C ARG A 222 1.41 -2.91 14.89
N ALA A 223 1.22 -3.42 13.68
CA ALA A 223 -0.11 -3.87 13.26
C ALA A 223 -0.43 -5.18 14.01
N ASP A 224 -0.84 -5.05 15.23
CA ASP A 224 -1.45 -6.11 16.02
C ASP A 224 -2.93 -6.14 15.61
N PRO A 225 -3.44 -7.27 15.07
CA PRO A 225 -4.86 -7.37 14.68
C PRO A 225 -5.84 -7.02 15.80
N SER A 226 -5.42 -7.25 17.06
CA SER A 226 -6.22 -6.94 18.26
C SER A 226 -6.20 -5.46 18.65
N LYS A 227 -5.32 -4.65 18.05
CA LYS A 227 -5.10 -3.23 18.39
C LYS A 227 -5.49 -2.25 17.28
N GLY A 228 -6.18 -2.73 16.24
CA GLY A 228 -6.64 -1.89 15.15
C GLY A 228 -5.50 -1.44 14.18
N ARG A 229 -5.65 -0.24 13.63
CA ARG A 229 -4.77 0.32 12.62
C ARG A 229 -3.43 0.80 13.20
N CYS A 230 -2.31 0.45 12.56
CA CYS A 230 -1.02 1.07 12.81
C CYS A 230 -0.81 2.24 11.83
N HIS A 231 -0.50 3.41 12.35
CA HIS A 231 -0.18 4.59 11.57
C HIS A 231 1.13 5.21 12.06
N THR A 232 2.00 5.63 11.13
CA THR A 232 3.17 6.44 11.46
C THR A 232 3.13 7.73 10.67
N SER A 233 3.39 8.84 11.35
CA SER A 233 3.58 10.15 10.74
C SER A 233 4.97 10.36 10.14
N ASP A 234 5.84 9.35 10.24
CA ASP A 234 7.19 9.36 9.68
C ASP A 234 7.31 8.20 8.70
N GLY A 235 7.50 8.50 7.42
CA GLY A 235 7.76 7.54 6.37
C GLY A 235 9.10 6.81 6.48
N GLY A 236 9.80 6.87 7.62
CA GLY A 236 11.03 6.13 7.90
C GLY A 236 12.19 6.47 6.96
N ASN A 237 12.22 7.66 6.36
CA ASN A 237 13.15 8.10 5.33
C ASN A 237 13.11 7.21 4.06
N TYR A 238 11.99 6.55 3.79
CA TYR A 238 11.78 5.87 2.54
C TYR A 238 11.27 6.81 1.46
N GLU A 239 11.69 6.55 0.24
CA GLU A 239 11.10 7.07 -0.99
C GLU A 239 10.49 5.87 -1.73
N VAL A 240 9.33 6.06 -2.33
CA VAL A 240 8.65 5.05 -3.15
C VAL A 240 8.68 5.47 -4.62
N TRP A 241 8.75 4.51 -5.52
CA TRP A 241 8.68 4.76 -6.95
C TRP A 241 7.23 4.99 -7.36
N ASP A 242 6.95 6.11 -8.04
CA ASP A 242 5.60 6.51 -8.49
C ASP A 242 5.34 6.23 -9.98
N GLY A 243 6.27 5.55 -10.65
CA GLY A 243 6.25 5.32 -12.11
C GLY A 243 7.09 6.31 -12.90
N GLN A 244 7.57 7.40 -12.29
CA GLN A 244 8.40 8.41 -12.96
C GLN A 244 9.60 8.81 -12.10
N SER A 245 9.42 8.90 -10.80
CA SER A 245 10.45 9.36 -9.87
C SER A 245 10.30 8.70 -8.49
N PHE A 246 11.36 8.83 -7.69
CA PHE A 246 11.27 8.49 -6.28
C PHE A 246 10.68 9.66 -5.48
N VAL A 247 9.51 9.44 -4.88
CA VAL A 247 8.84 10.41 -4.02
C VAL A 247 8.97 10.03 -2.56
N ARG A 248 9.14 11.04 -1.69
CA ARG A 248 9.29 10.81 -0.26
C ARG A 248 8.00 10.25 0.35
N CYS A 249 8.14 9.15 1.07
CA CYS A 249 7.06 8.62 1.89
C CYS A 249 6.88 9.47 3.15
N THR A 250 5.71 10.09 3.31
CA THR A 250 5.42 10.97 4.46
C THR A 250 4.71 10.25 5.60
N ALA A 251 3.98 9.18 5.28
CA ALA A 251 3.29 8.35 6.27
C ALA A 251 3.14 6.91 5.76
N MET A 252 2.99 5.98 6.68
CA MET A 252 2.72 4.57 6.41
C MET A 252 1.57 4.09 7.27
N THR A 253 0.69 3.29 6.72
CA THR A 253 -0.42 2.69 7.46
C THR A 253 -0.51 1.20 7.20
N ALA A 254 -0.88 0.45 8.24
CA ALA A 254 -1.26 -0.95 8.13
C ALA A 254 -2.54 -1.18 8.94
N HIS A 255 -3.40 -2.05 8.46
CA HIS A 255 -4.60 -2.47 9.17
C HIS A 255 -4.91 -3.93 8.84
N TRP A 256 -5.71 -4.53 9.69
CA TRP A 256 -6.20 -5.87 9.44
C TRP A 256 -7.41 -5.82 8.49
N HIS A 257 -7.41 -6.65 7.47
CA HIS A 257 -8.51 -6.75 6.49
C HIS A 257 -9.12 -8.14 6.56
N THR A 258 -10.43 -8.21 6.73
CA THR A 258 -11.19 -9.48 6.79
C THR A 258 -12.13 -9.68 5.60
N GLY A 259 -12.15 -8.74 4.65
CA GLY A 259 -12.98 -8.79 3.45
C GLY A 259 -12.36 -9.59 2.29
N GLU A 260 -13.06 -9.57 1.18
CA GLU A 260 -12.59 -10.17 -0.07
C GLU A 260 -11.35 -9.47 -0.62
N SER A 261 -10.51 -10.21 -1.32
CA SER A 261 -9.41 -9.68 -2.13
C SER A 261 -9.59 -10.09 -3.59
N VAL A 262 -9.12 -9.25 -4.50
CA VAL A 262 -9.09 -9.50 -5.94
C VAL A 262 -7.65 -9.74 -6.36
N THR A 263 -7.43 -10.82 -7.11
CA THR A 263 -6.13 -11.10 -7.72
C THR A 263 -6.26 -10.97 -9.24
N ILE A 264 -5.51 -10.04 -9.81
CA ILE A 264 -5.38 -9.85 -11.25
C ILE A 264 -4.10 -10.54 -11.68
N ASN A 265 -4.24 -11.52 -12.57
CA ASN A 265 -3.12 -12.28 -13.12
C ASN A 265 -2.95 -11.92 -14.60
N GLY A 266 -1.88 -11.24 -14.92
CA GLY A 266 -1.54 -10.78 -16.26
C GLY A 266 -0.16 -11.24 -16.70
N ARG A 267 0.18 -11.06 -17.98
CA ARG A 267 1.51 -11.43 -18.51
C ARG A 267 2.66 -10.71 -17.82
N GLY A 268 2.44 -9.48 -17.35
CA GLY A 268 3.47 -8.66 -16.70
C GLY A 268 3.55 -8.82 -15.19
N GLY A 269 2.66 -9.60 -14.56
CA GLY A 269 2.68 -9.78 -13.11
C GLY A 269 1.36 -10.19 -12.49
N ILE A 270 1.39 -10.37 -11.19
CA ILE A 270 0.23 -10.70 -10.36
C ILE A 270 0.05 -9.58 -9.33
N VAL A 271 -1.13 -8.98 -9.30
CA VAL A 271 -1.50 -7.97 -8.30
C VAL A 271 -2.66 -8.51 -7.47
N THR A 272 -2.48 -8.54 -6.16
CA THR A 272 -3.56 -8.82 -5.21
C THR A 272 -3.84 -7.57 -4.40
N SER A 273 -5.11 -7.21 -4.26
CA SER A 273 -5.52 -5.98 -3.57
C SER A 273 -6.94 -6.09 -3.03
N THR A 274 -7.38 -5.07 -2.30
CA THR A 274 -8.82 -4.91 -2.02
C THR A 274 -9.60 -4.70 -3.32
N PRO A 275 -10.91 -5.07 -3.38
CA PRO A 275 -11.70 -5.00 -4.62
C PRO A 275 -11.81 -3.61 -5.24
N ASP A 276 -11.69 -2.58 -4.43
CA ASP A 276 -11.76 -1.16 -4.81
C ASP A 276 -10.39 -0.55 -5.15
N HIS A 277 -9.30 -1.33 -5.05
CA HIS A 277 -7.97 -0.88 -5.45
C HIS A 277 -7.91 -0.51 -6.93
N VAL A 278 -7.29 0.64 -7.21
CA VAL A 278 -7.19 1.17 -8.56
C VAL A 278 -5.94 0.62 -9.25
N VAL A 279 -6.13 0.08 -10.45
CA VAL A 279 -5.05 -0.42 -11.30
C VAL A 279 -5.06 0.36 -12.62
N PHE A 280 -3.90 0.82 -13.06
CA PHE A 280 -3.78 1.59 -14.29
C PHE A 280 -3.95 0.72 -15.53
N THR A 281 -4.75 1.19 -16.46
CA THR A 281 -5.08 0.50 -17.72
C THR A 281 -5.27 1.50 -18.88
N PRO A 282 -4.76 1.22 -20.08
CA PRO A 282 -5.01 2.06 -21.24
C PRO A 282 -6.43 1.86 -21.80
N ASP A 283 -7.16 0.83 -21.37
CA ASP A 283 -8.46 0.45 -21.94
C ASP A 283 -9.63 1.24 -21.34
N HIS A 284 -9.38 2.05 -20.31
CA HIS A 284 -10.41 2.86 -19.66
C HIS A 284 -10.17 4.36 -19.91
N PRO A 285 -11.25 5.16 -20.18
CA PRO A 285 -11.10 6.60 -20.46
C PRO A 285 -10.42 7.42 -19.37
N ALA A 286 -10.49 6.97 -18.12
CA ALA A 286 -9.79 7.59 -16.98
C ALA A 286 -8.33 7.14 -16.86
N GLY A 287 -7.87 6.18 -17.66
CA GLY A 287 -6.53 5.58 -17.53
C GLY A 287 -6.39 4.61 -16.35
N GLU A 288 -7.48 4.35 -15.61
CA GLU A 288 -7.48 3.52 -14.40
C GLU A 288 -8.83 2.80 -14.22
N LYS A 289 -8.83 1.66 -13.50
CA LYS A 289 -10.01 0.83 -13.26
C LYS A 289 -9.87 0.14 -11.90
N GLN A 290 -10.97 0.01 -11.15
CA GLN A 290 -10.93 -0.74 -9.88
C GLN A 290 -10.69 -2.22 -10.12
N ALA A 291 -9.92 -2.88 -9.24
CA ALA A 291 -9.53 -4.29 -9.36
C ALA A 291 -10.74 -5.22 -9.58
N ARG A 292 -11.87 -4.98 -8.88
CA ARG A 292 -13.11 -5.75 -9.02
C ARG A 292 -13.74 -5.71 -10.41
N HIS A 293 -13.40 -4.75 -11.22
CA HIS A 293 -14.00 -4.55 -12.54
C HIS A 293 -13.10 -5.03 -13.70
N PHE A 294 -11.92 -5.57 -13.38
CA PHE A 294 -11.05 -6.15 -14.40
C PHE A 294 -11.64 -7.47 -14.91
N GLU A 295 -11.62 -7.61 -16.23
CA GLU A 295 -12.11 -8.78 -16.96
C GLU A 295 -10.98 -9.41 -17.77
N GLN A 296 -11.17 -10.65 -18.20
CA GLN A 296 -10.20 -11.32 -19.05
C GLN A 296 -10.03 -10.57 -20.39
N GLY A 297 -8.81 -10.16 -20.67
CA GLY A 297 -8.46 -9.38 -21.88
C GLY A 297 -8.16 -7.91 -21.61
N ASP A 298 -8.49 -7.38 -20.44
CA ASP A 298 -8.05 -6.04 -20.03
C ASP A 298 -6.53 -5.93 -20.01
N ARG A 299 -6.00 -4.79 -20.42
CA ARG A 299 -4.58 -4.49 -20.39
C ARG A 299 -4.23 -3.72 -19.12
N ILE A 300 -3.04 -3.95 -18.59
CA ILE A 300 -2.48 -3.26 -17.42
C ILE A 300 -1.27 -2.44 -17.90
N VAL A 301 -1.14 -1.22 -17.39
CA VAL A 301 0.05 -0.42 -17.61
C VAL A 301 1.21 -1.03 -16.81
N LEU A 302 2.30 -1.35 -17.48
CA LEU A 302 3.53 -1.78 -16.87
C LEU A 302 4.53 -0.63 -16.86
N ASP A 303 5.36 -0.58 -15.82
CA ASP A 303 6.41 0.40 -15.64
C ASP A 303 7.78 -0.32 -15.68
N ASP A 304 8.73 0.27 -16.38
CA ASP A 304 10.09 -0.25 -16.50
C ASP A 304 10.89 -0.15 -15.19
N GLY A 305 10.35 0.55 -14.20
CA GLY A 305 10.97 0.77 -12.89
C GLY A 305 12.15 1.76 -12.93
N PRO A 306 12.70 2.09 -11.77
CA PRO A 306 13.77 3.06 -11.65
C PRO A 306 15.11 2.53 -12.17
N VAL A 307 15.93 3.44 -12.68
CA VAL A 307 17.35 3.15 -13.02
C VAL A 307 18.18 3.12 -11.74
N GLY A 308 18.91 2.02 -11.48
CA GLY A 308 19.79 1.88 -10.32
C GLY A 308 20.95 2.86 -10.31
N THR A 309 21.52 3.07 -9.14
CA THR A 309 22.57 4.08 -8.90
C THR A 309 23.99 3.56 -9.08
N TRP A 310 24.19 2.27 -9.43
CA TRP A 310 25.51 1.62 -9.59
C TRP A 310 26.44 1.77 -8.38
N ALA A 311 25.86 1.89 -7.18
CA ALA A 311 26.60 2.23 -5.97
C ALA A 311 27.40 1.07 -5.38
N THR A 312 27.15 -0.17 -5.83
CA THR A 312 27.76 -1.38 -5.25
C THR A 312 28.67 -2.05 -6.28
N GLN A 313 29.89 -2.35 -5.85
CA GLN A 313 30.82 -3.20 -6.62
C GLN A 313 30.66 -4.65 -6.13
N LEU A 314 30.44 -5.56 -7.07
CA LEU A 314 30.44 -7.01 -6.86
C LEU A 314 31.44 -7.62 -7.84
N THR A 315 32.18 -8.62 -7.37
CA THR A 315 32.95 -9.49 -8.25
C THR A 315 32.03 -10.49 -8.96
N ASP A 316 32.46 -11.05 -10.08
CA ASP A 316 31.68 -12.04 -10.82
C ASP A 316 31.41 -13.28 -9.95
N ASP A 317 32.37 -13.74 -9.16
CA ASP A 317 32.21 -14.84 -8.23
C ASP A 317 31.15 -14.54 -7.15
N GLU A 318 31.11 -13.33 -6.61
CA GLU A 318 30.09 -12.93 -5.63
C GLU A 318 28.70 -12.85 -6.29
N ALA A 319 28.60 -12.25 -7.46
CA ALA A 319 27.35 -12.11 -8.18
C ALA A 319 26.76 -13.50 -8.56
N PHE A 320 27.58 -14.37 -9.15
CA PHE A 320 27.20 -15.75 -9.48
C PHE A 320 26.76 -16.54 -8.24
N LEU A 321 27.57 -16.52 -7.18
CA LEU A 321 27.28 -17.22 -5.95
C LEU A 321 25.98 -16.74 -5.30
N LEU A 322 25.72 -15.43 -5.29
CA LEU A 322 24.46 -14.86 -4.79
C LEU A 322 23.25 -15.35 -5.62
N GLY A 323 23.39 -15.39 -6.95
CA GLY A 323 22.35 -15.92 -7.84
C GLY A 323 22.03 -17.37 -7.51
N LEU A 324 23.04 -18.21 -7.41
CA LEU A 324 22.88 -19.62 -7.09
C LEU A 324 22.34 -19.84 -5.66
N LEU A 325 22.75 -19.05 -4.68
CA LEU A 325 22.20 -19.12 -3.32
C LEU A 325 20.74 -18.71 -3.25
N VAL A 326 20.33 -17.74 -4.05
CA VAL A 326 18.90 -17.38 -4.18
C VAL A 326 18.11 -18.52 -4.83
N ALA A 327 18.65 -19.20 -5.83
CA ALA A 327 18.03 -20.36 -6.45
C ALA A 327 18.01 -21.57 -5.49
N ASP A 328 19.11 -22.27 -5.40
CA ASP A 328 19.30 -23.58 -4.76
C ASP A 328 19.95 -23.55 -3.39
N GLY A 329 20.28 -22.35 -2.89
CA GLY A 329 20.95 -22.19 -1.60
C GLY A 329 19.99 -22.27 -0.42
N TYR A 330 20.50 -22.71 0.72
CA TYR A 330 19.88 -22.60 2.02
C TYR A 330 20.84 -21.97 3.01
N VAL A 331 20.40 -20.91 3.66
CA VAL A 331 21.16 -20.25 4.72
C VAL A 331 20.33 -20.28 6.01
N SER A 332 20.85 -20.96 7.02
CA SER A 332 20.19 -21.07 8.32
C SER A 332 20.34 -19.79 9.15
N GLU A 333 19.51 -19.63 10.17
CA GLU A 333 19.56 -18.48 11.09
C GLU A 333 20.91 -18.37 11.84
N ASP A 334 21.56 -19.51 12.12
CA ASP A 334 22.89 -19.55 12.74
C ASP A 334 24.05 -19.35 11.73
N GLY A 335 23.72 -19.09 10.44
CA GLY A 335 24.69 -18.73 9.39
C GLY A 335 25.38 -19.91 8.70
N ARG A 336 24.79 -21.12 8.72
CA ARG A 336 25.26 -22.22 7.87
C ARG A 336 24.75 -22.04 6.45
N VAL A 337 25.64 -22.22 5.48
CA VAL A 337 25.33 -22.08 4.06
C VAL A 337 25.43 -23.46 3.38
N ARG A 338 24.44 -23.80 2.57
CA ARG A 338 24.38 -25.04 1.81
C ARG A 338 23.84 -24.77 0.42
N VAL A 339 24.30 -25.53 -0.55
CA VAL A 339 23.74 -25.56 -1.91
C VAL A 339 23.37 -26.99 -2.25
N THR A 340 22.18 -27.20 -2.80
CA THR A 340 21.65 -28.51 -3.17
C THR A 340 21.30 -28.47 -4.64
N ASN A 341 22.01 -29.25 -5.48
CA ASN A 341 21.73 -29.35 -6.91
C ASN A 341 22.12 -30.74 -7.45
N GLY A 342 21.42 -31.23 -8.47
CA GLY A 342 21.73 -32.51 -9.13
C GLY A 342 22.99 -32.46 -10.00
N ASP A 343 23.49 -31.28 -10.32
CA ASP A 343 24.67 -31.05 -11.14
C ASP A 343 25.92 -30.91 -10.25
N ALA A 344 26.81 -31.92 -10.38
CA ALA A 344 28.03 -31.99 -9.58
C ALA A 344 29.09 -30.95 -10.00
N GLU A 345 29.11 -30.55 -11.27
CA GLU A 345 30.03 -29.51 -11.77
C GLU A 345 29.63 -28.16 -11.23
N LEU A 346 28.34 -27.83 -11.26
CA LEU A 346 27.80 -26.60 -10.66
C LEU A 346 28.06 -26.54 -9.15
N LEU A 347 27.95 -27.67 -8.42
CA LEU A 347 28.28 -27.69 -6.99
C LEU A 347 29.77 -27.45 -6.74
N LEU A 348 30.65 -27.96 -7.61
CA LEU A 348 32.08 -27.71 -7.51
C LEU A 348 32.41 -26.24 -7.77
N GLU A 349 31.85 -25.65 -8.85
CA GLU A 349 31.99 -24.24 -9.18
C GLU A 349 31.52 -23.34 -8.03
N ALA A 350 30.36 -23.64 -7.44
CA ALA A 350 29.85 -22.92 -6.26
C ALA A 350 30.83 -23.00 -5.07
N GLY A 351 31.42 -24.17 -4.82
CA GLY A 351 32.40 -24.36 -3.78
C GLY A 351 33.68 -23.55 -4.02
N GLU A 352 34.18 -23.54 -5.26
CA GLU A 352 35.35 -22.77 -5.64
C GLU A 352 35.11 -21.25 -5.57
N ALA A 353 33.94 -20.77 -6.06
CA ALA A 353 33.53 -19.38 -5.92
C ALA A 353 33.46 -18.98 -4.45
N TRP A 354 32.90 -19.85 -3.59
CA TRP A 354 32.86 -19.61 -2.14
C TRP A 354 34.27 -19.42 -1.54
N VAL A 355 35.21 -20.26 -1.94
CA VAL A 355 36.61 -20.16 -1.47
C VAL A 355 37.23 -18.85 -1.93
N ARG A 356 37.02 -18.44 -3.18
CA ARG A 356 37.54 -17.15 -3.70
C ARG A 356 36.94 -15.93 -2.99
N VAL A 357 35.64 -15.97 -2.70
CA VAL A 357 34.92 -14.86 -2.05
C VAL A 357 35.21 -14.74 -0.57
N THR A 358 35.32 -15.87 0.14
CA THR A 358 35.32 -15.89 1.61
C THR A 358 36.63 -16.36 2.24
N ALA A 359 37.58 -16.86 1.43
CA ALA A 359 38.76 -17.62 1.88
C ALA A 359 38.38 -18.84 2.77
N GLY A 360 37.13 -19.30 2.67
CA GLY A 360 36.59 -20.43 3.40
C GLY A 360 36.97 -21.78 2.77
N SER A 361 36.14 -22.78 2.99
CA SER A 361 36.27 -24.13 2.40
C SER A 361 34.88 -24.62 1.98
N PHE A 362 34.83 -25.71 1.25
CA PHE A 362 33.59 -26.43 0.99
C PHE A 362 33.77 -27.94 1.18
N ARG A 363 32.68 -28.62 1.43
CA ARG A 363 32.70 -30.07 1.61
C ARG A 363 31.40 -30.72 1.10
N LYS A 364 31.49 -31.90 0.59
CA LYS A 364 30.30 -32.72 0.23
C LYS A 364 29.47 -32.94 1.50
N TRP A 365 28.16 -32.74 1.38
CA TRP A 365 27.20 -33.04 2.42
C TRP A 365 26.35 -34.22 1.99
N GLY A 366 25.80 -35.00 2.92
CA GLY A 366 25.08 -36.26 2.65
C GLY A 366 23.78 -36.15 1.87
N GLY A 367 23.52 -35.01 1.25
CA GLY A 367 22.37 -34.73 0.40
C GLY A 367 21.09 -34.40 1.15
N ALA A 368 20.18 -33.66 0.49
CA ALA A 368 18.84 -33.36 0.96
C ALA A 368 17.85 -34.44 0.50
N PRO A 369 16.76 -34.73 1.26
CA PRO A 369 15.67 -35.57 0.77
C PRO A 369 15.11 -35.02 -0.56
N SER A 370 14.92 -35.89 -1.57
CA SER A 370 14.22 -35.49 -2.78
C SER A 370 12.71 -35.41 -2.52
N ALA A 371 12.04 -34.38 -3.05
CA ALA A 371 10.58 -34.33 -3.06
C ALA A 371 9.93 -35.35 -4.00
N PHE A 372 10.72 -35.96 -4.89
CA PHE A 372 10.25 -36.83 -5.99
C PHE A 372 10.69 -38.28 -5.88
N GLY A 373 11.32 -38.73 -4.78
CA GLY A 373 11.75 -40.11 -4.62
C GLY A 373 12.70 -40.35 -3.45
N PRO A 374 13.12 -41.62 -3.22
CA PRO A 374 13.99 -41.99 -2.12
C PRO A 374 15.46 -41.56 -2.30
N GLU A 375 15.83 -41.08 -3.48
CA GLU A 375 17.20 -40.65 -3.77
C GLU A 375 17.48 -39.30 -3.15
N ARG A 376 18.68 -39.15 -2.57
CA ARG A 376 19.11 -37.84 -2.03
C ARG A 376 19.76 -37.03 -3.14
N VAL A 377 19.31 -35.75 -3.25
CA VAL A 377 19.95 -34.81 -4.16
C VAL A 377 21.32 -34.41 -3.60
N PRO A 378 22.39 -34.45 -4.42
CA PRO A 378 23.72 -34.01 -3.99
C PRO A 378 23.72 -32.62 -3.44
N ALA A 379 24.54 -32.38 -2.42
CA ALA A 379 24.66 -31.06 -1.81
C ALA A 379 26.10 -30.80 -1.29
N ILE A 380 26.44 -29.54 -1.18
CA ILE A 380 27.66 -29.10 -0.52
C ILE A 380 27.32 -28.22 0.68
N GLU A 381 28.12 -28.32 1.72
CA GLU A 381 28.15 -27.34 2.80
C GLU A 381 29.31 -26.39 2.54
N LEU A 382 29.07 -25.11 2.73
CA LEU A 382 30.01 -24.03 2.54
C LEU A 382 30.43 -23.48 3.91
N PRO A 383 31.30 -24.19 4.66
CA PRO A 383 31.75 -23.76 5.95
C PRO A 383 32.65 -22.52 5.83
N GLY A 384 32.56 -21.64 6.79
CA GLY A 384 33.32 -20.40 6.82
C GLY A 384 32.87 -19.53 7.97
N ASN A 385 33.04 -18.23 7.80
CA ASN A 385 32.65 -17.26 8.81
C ASN A 385 31.12 -17.22 8.99
N ARG A 386 30.62 -17.74 10.13
CA ARG A 386 29.19 -17.73 10.45
C ARG A 386 28.61 -16.33 10.54
N HIS A 387 29.42 -15.32 10.79
CA HIS A 387 28.98 -13.94 10.74
C HIS A 387 28.59 -13.55 9.30
N TYR A 388 29.42 -13.90 8.31
CA TYR A 388 29.08 -13.69 6.91
C TYR A 388 27.84 -14.49 6.49
N GLY A 389 27.68 -15.73 6.95
CA GLY A 389 26.46 -16.51 6.71
C GLY A 389 25.20 -15.85 7.28
N ARG A 390 25.26 -15.23 8.46
CA ARG A 390 24.13 -14.46 9.01
C ARG A 390 23.85 -13.18 8.21
N LEU A 391 24.87 -12.50 7.69
CA LEU A 391 24.68 -11.39 6.76
C LEU A 391 23.99 -11.84 5.47
N LEU A 392 24.43 -12.94 4.87
CA LEU A 392 23.78 -13.56 3.72
C LEU A 392 22.31 -13.91 4.03
N ARG A 393 22.03 -14.49 5.21
CA ARG A 393 20.64 -14.79 5.63
C ARG A 393 19.78 -13.53 5.61
N HIS A 394 20.29 -12.43 6.16
CA HIS A 394 19.57 -11.16 6.18
C HIS A 394 19.38 -10.54 4.79
N GLU A 395 20.31 -10.73 3.88
CA GLU A 395 20.25 -10.20 2.51
C GLU A 395 19.34 -11.03 1.60
N LEU A 396 19.40 -12.37 1.71
CA LEU A 396 18.74 -13.31 0.82
C LEU A 396 17.29 -13.60 1.20
N TYR A 397 16.87 -13.27 2.42
CA TYR A 397 15.54 -13.60 2.92
C TYR A 397 14.79 -12.39 3.47
N SER A 398 13.52 -12.34 3.17
CA SER A 398 12.55 -11.47 3.82
C SER A 398 12.21 -11.98 5.22
N ARG A 399 11.54 -11.18 6.04
CA ARG A 399 11.19 -11.56 7.42
C ARG A 399 10.25 -12.77 7.52
N ASP A 400 9.40 -12.97 6.52
CA ASP A 400 8.53 -14.12 6.39
C ASP A 400 9.25 -15.41 5.96
N GLY A 401 10.57 -15.32 5.72
CA GLY A 401 11.40 -16.42 5.27
C GLY A 401 11.41 -16.66 3.76
N SER A 402 10.69 -15.85 2.98
CA SER A 402 10.75 -15.90 1.53
C SER A 402 12.08 -15.37 1.00
N LYS A 403 12.57 -15.95 -0.11
CA LYS A 403 13.81 -15.47 -0.75
C LYS A 403 13.56 -14.16 -1.50
N ARG A 404 14.59 -13.34 -1.60
CA ARG A 404 14.60 -12.07 -2.35
C ARG A 404 15.95 -11.81 -3.01
N ILE A 405 16.00 -10.88 -3.95
CA ILE A 405 17.26 -10.42 -4.52
C ILE A 405 17.97 -9.53 -3.50
N PRO A 406 19.26 -9.77 -3.22
CA PRO A 406 20.05 -8.91 -2.34
C PRO A 406 20.06 -7.46 -2.81
N THR A 407 19.89 -6.52 -1.90
CA THR A 407 19.91 -5.07 -2.19
C THR A 407 21.18 -4.66 -2.94
N ARG A 408 22.34 -5.27 -2.63
CA ARG A 408 23.61 -4.97 -3.31
C ARG A 408 23.59 -5.39 -4.78
N VAL A 409 22.87 -6.43 -5.16
CA VAL A 409 22.69 -6.84 -6.56
C VAL A 409 21.81 -5.82 -7.31
N LEU A 410 20.72 -5.36 -6.72
CA LEU A 410 19.84 -4.35 -7.31
C LEU A 410 20.58 -3.03 -7.61
N ASN A 411 21.66 -2.74 -6.88
CA ASN A 411 22.48 -1.52 -7.03
C ASN A 411 23.85 -1.79 -7.64
N ALA A 412 24.11 -2.97 -8.19
CA ALA A 412 25.35 -3.31 -8.88
C ALA A 412 25.33 -2.93 -10.36
N SER A 413 26.47 -3.03 -11.04
CA SER A 413 26.57 -2.82 -12.49
C SER A 413 25.70 -3.80 -13.28
N SER A 414 25.30 -3.44 -14.52
CA SER A 414 24.52 -4.35 -15.39
C SER A 414 25.23 -5.69 -15.60
N HIS A 415 26.56 -5.68 -15.75
CA HIS A 415 27.35 -6.90 -15.86
C HIS A 415 27.21 -7.79 -14.62
N ALA A 416 27.37 -7.25 -13.41
CA ALA A 416 27.20 -8.03 -12.18
C ALA A 416 25.75 -8.52 -11.98
N GLN A 417 24.76 -7.77 -12.43
CA GLN A 417 23.36 -8.18 -12.45
C GLN A 417 23.12 -9.33 -13.43
N GLU A 418 23.76 -9.32 -14.60
CA GLU A 418 23.71 -10.41 -15.58
C GLU A 418 24.35 -11.68 -15.01
N VAL A 419 25.56 -11.59 -14.44
CA VAL A 419 26.24 -12.70 -13.77
C VAL A 419 25.41 -13.29 -12.61
N PHE A 420 24.71 -12.43 -11.86
CA PHE A 420 23.75 -12.90 -10.85
C PHE A 420 22.61 -13.72 -11.48
N LEU A 421 22.04 -13.24 -12.61
CA LEU A 421 20.99 -14.00 -13.32
C LEU A 421 21.52 -15.30 -13.89
N GLU A 422 22.76 -15.39 -14.34
CA GLU A 422 23.41 -16.63 -14.76
C GLU A 422 23.49 -17.63 -13.61
N GLY A 423 23.94 -17.21 -12.44
CA GLY A 423 23.98 -18.02 -11.24
C GLY A 423 22.59 -18.51 -10.79
N TYR A 424 21.59 -17.63 -10.84
CA TYR A 424 20.20 -17.99 -10.56
C TYR A 424 19.66 -19.00 -11.58
N ASN A 425 19.89 -18.77 -12.88
CA ASN A 425 19.45 -19.65 -13.95
C ASN A 425 20.12 -21.03 -13.91
N ALA A 426 21.37 -21.10 -13.47
CA ALA A 426 22.07 -22.37 -13.29
C ALA A 426 21.41 -23.27 -12.23
N GLY A 427 20.80 -22.67 -11.19
CA GLY A 427 20.00 -23.39 -10.20
C GLY A 427 18.57 -23.66 -10.67
N ASP A 428 17.72 -22.65 -10.63
CA ASP A 428 16.25 -22.72 -10.83
C ASP A 428 15.77 -22.46 -12.27
N GLY A 429 16.69 -22.21 -13.22
CA GLY A 429 16.36 -22.01 -14.62
C GLY A 429 15.92 -23.28 -15.34
N LEU A 430 15.26 -23.14 -16.49
CA LEU A 430 14.95 -24.25 -17.38
C LEU A 430 16.23 -24.81 -17.98
N LYS A 431 16.61 -26.00 -17.54
CA LYS A 431 17.78 -26.72 -18.05
C LYS A 431 17.61 -27.09 -19.54
N ALA A 432 18.71 -27.20 -20.26
CA ALA A 432 18.90 -27.30 -21.72
C ALA A 432 18.01 -28.33 -22.52
N ARG A 433 17.15 -29.10 -21.87
CA ARG A 433 16.18 -29.98 -22.56
C ARG A 433 15.11 -29.23 -23.35
N HIS A 434 14.96 -27.91 -23.16
CA HIS A 434 13.87 -27.12 -23.71
C HIS A 434 14.33 -25.95 -24.61
N GLY A 435 15.56 -25.96 -25.09
CA GLY A 435 16.10 -24.96 -26.02
C GLY A 435 17.36 -24.25 -25.52
N THR A 436 17.98 -23.46 -26.41
CA THR A 436 19.29 -22.84 -26.22
C THR A 436 19.21 -21.45 -25.53
N ASP A 437 18.03 -21.00 -25.14
CA ASP A 437 17.89 -19.71 -24.46
C ASP A 437 18.08 -19.89 -22.94
N PRO A 438 19.18 -19.43 -22.37
CA PRO A 438 19.52 -19.64 -20.96
C PRO A 438 18.55 -18.96 -19.99
N PHE A 439 17.83 -17.92 -20.43
CA PHE A 439 16.93 -17.14 -19.57
C PHE A 439 15.45 -17.30 -19.97
N LYS A 440 15.06 -18.46 -20.48
CA LYS A 440 13.70 -18.68 -21.01
C LYS A 440 12.61 -18.65 -19.94
N ALA A 441 12.90 -19.11 -18.73
CA ALA A 441 11.98 -19.04 -17.61
C ALA A 441 12.70 -19.18 -16.27
N PHE A 442 12.20 -18.43 -15.28
CA PHE A 442 12.56 -18.55 -13.87
C PHE A 442 11.37 -19.11 -13.09
N ARG A 443 11.63 -19.80 -11.97
CA ARG A 443 10.59 -20.33 -11.09
C ARG A 443 10.82 -19.86 -9.68
N THR A 444 9.77 -19.33 -9.04
CA THR A 444 9.80 -18.96 -7.63
C THR A 444 8.39 -18.94 -7.06
N THR A 445 8.27 -19.22 -5.77
CA THR A 445 7.03 -19.03 -4.99
C THR A 445 7.04 -17.73 -4.20
N SER A 446 8.15 -16.98 -4.22
CA SER A 446 8.30 -15.70 -3.53
C SER A 446 7.87 -14.55 -4.42
N PRO A 447 6.81 -13.80 -4.09
CA PRO A 447 6.38 -12.65 -4.87
C PRO A 447 7.45 -11.55 -4.97
N VAL A 448 8.20 -11.31 -3.90
CA VAL A 448 9.26 -10.30 -3.88
C VAL A 448 10.46 -10.71 -4.74
N LEU A 449 10.79 -12.00 -4.77
CA LEU A 449 11.82 -12.53 -5.67
C LEU A 449 11.35 -12.44 -7.13
N ALA A 450 10.11 -12.82 -7.42
CA ALA A 450 9.54 -12.70 -8.76
C ALA A 450 9.61 -11.24 -9.28
N ALA A 451 9.17 -10.27 -8.48
CA ALA A 451 9.25 -8.86 -8.84
C ALA A 451 10.69 -8.40 -9.13
N GLY A 452 11.64 -8.83 -8.29
CA GLY A 452 13.05 -8.52 -8.49
C GLY A 452 13.65 -9.16 -9.74
N LEU A 453 13.28 -10.41 -10.06
CA LEU A 453 13.73 -11.11 -11.27
C LEU A 453 13.15 -10.45 -12.53
N VAL A 454 11.87 -10.06 -12.51
CA VAL A 454 11.25 -9.31 -13.62
C VAL A 454 12.00 -7.99 -13.85
N TRP A 455 12.24 -7.24 -12.78
CA TRP A 455 12.95 -5.97 -12.85
C TRP A 455 14.39 -6.14 -13.39
N LEU A 456 15.15 -7.15 -12.92
CA LEU A 456 16.49 -7.43 -13.42
C LEU A 456 16.48 -7.87 -14.88
N ALA A 457 15.62 -8.82 -15.26
CA ALA A 457 15.58 -9.38 -16.60
C ALA A 457 15.18 -8.32 -17.64
N HIS A 458 14.19 -7.50 -17.35
CA HIS A 458 13.83 -6.37 -18.22
C HIS A 458 15.01 -5.42 -18.41
N ARG A 459 15.68 -5.08 -17.34
CA ARG A 459 16.74 -4.09 -17.31
C ARG A 459 18.08 -4.56 -17.90
N THR A 460 18.51 -5.79 -17.58
CA THR A 460 19.83 -6.31 -18.00
C THR A 460 19.77 -7.02 -19.33
N LEU A 461 18.66 -7.75 -19.60
CA LEU A 461 18.50 -8.54 -20.81
C LEU A 461 17.64 -7.86 -21.88
N GLY A 462 17.01 -6.72 -21.57
CA GLY A 462 16.08 -6.01 -22.46
C GLY A 462 14.88 -6.87 -22.87
N ARG A 463 14.42 -7.78 -21.99
CA ARG A 463 13.37 -8.75 -22.28
C ARG A 463 12.13 -8.47 -21.46
N ASP A 464 10.99 -8.47 -22.15
CA ASP A 464 9.69 -8.55 -21.47
C ASP A 464 9.50 -9.94 -20.87
N VAL A 465 9.25 -9.96 -19.57
CA VAL A 465 9.03 -11.19 -18.80
C VAL A 465 7.54 -11.36 -18.54
N SER A 466 7.00 -12.53 -18.86
CA SER A 466 5.65 -12.92 -18.42
C SER A 466 5.74 -13.71 -17.11
N VAL A 467 4.90 -13.36 -16.14
CA VAL A 467 4.79 -14.00 -14.82
C VAL A 467 3.60 -14.95 -14.77
#